data_e8ba35047b8d1b099394e28755d2dd64
#
_entry.id   e8ba35047b8d1b099394e28755d2dd64
#
_cell.length_a   1.000
_cell.length_b   1.000
_cell.length_c   1.000
_cell.angle_alpha   90.00
_cell.angle_beta   90.00
_cell.angle_gamma   90.00
#
_symmetry.space_group_name_H-M   'P 1'
#
loop_
_entity.id
_entity.type
_entity.pdbx_description
1 polymer ?
#
loop_
_entity_poly.entity_id
_entity_poly.type
_entity_poly.pdbx_seq_one_letter_code
_entity_poly.pdbx_strand_id
1 'polypeptide(L)'
;MKSNKLFDAIGMVKDEYIQDAKKPIPRKKIYRSKWLYSGVAAALACAILIGAFVFPSSPWFIGGWGKEDVLSDVDLLSHYAIAKAYYPAMVKYPKDPDSTYEERKAWRDSVNGLMQDYKSMPIELDHFFSQSIPVFLSGDEGENRVYSPLNVYMALGMLAETTNGNSRAQVLNLLGTDSITRLRQQSAAIWKANYRDDGMTTCLLANSLWLREQEDYHGDTVSILSRDYYASVFRGEMGSDEYNSALRTWLNKQTGGLLEDQINLLEMSSETVLALASTVWFEAAWDEEFIKGNNDTKIFHAPTGDTEATFMNQDSKGMTYYWGDQFGAINLRFITEGYMTVILPNEGVSAESLLSDTQCMDFVINRENWENYEDASVKLSIPKFDVSSQIDLRDGLKALGVTDIFNGLASDFSAITSQHHEMTLTQATHGARVQIDEEGCVATAYTFMDVTDGGVIHPEKEIDFIVDHPFLFVIYSPSNLPLFVGIVNQPQ
;
A
#
# COMPACT_ATOMS: atom_id res chain seq x y z
N MET A 1 -2.74 -1.24 -49.48
CA MET A 1 -1.31 -1.61 -49.58
C MET A 1 -0.49 -0.86 -48.53
N LYS A 2 -0.79 -0.99 -47.23
CA LYS A 2 0.00 -0.40 -46.13
C LYS A 2 0.05 -1.29 -44.86
N SER A 3 -0.40 -2.54 -44.95
CA SER A 3 -0.46 -3.46 -43.78
C SER A 3 0.77 -4.37 -43.64
N ASN A 4 1.63 -4.50 -44.65
CA ASN A 4 2.74 -5.48 -44.61
C ASN A 4 4.09 -4.92 -44.10
N LYS A 5 4.21 -3.61 -43.87
CA LYS A 5 5.48 -3.04 -43.40
C LYS A 5 5.70 -3.15 -41.89
N LEU A 6 4.66 -3.50 -41.09
CA LEU A 6 4.83 -3.71 -39.66
C LEU A 6 5.39 -5.09 -39.34
N PHE A 7 5.15 -6.07 -40.20
CA PHE A 7 5.66 -7.44 -40.05
C PHE A 7 7.12 -7.61 -40.50
N ASP A 8 7.59 -6.79 -41.40
CA ASP A 8 8.99 -6.81 -41.88
C ASP A 8 9.97 -6.21 -40.87
N ALA A 9 9.48 -5.42 -39.89
CA ALA A 9 10.29 -4.84 -38.82
C ALA A 9 10.51 -5.77 -37.61
N ILE A 10 9.76 -6.87 -37.54
CA ILE A 10 9.92 -7.93 -36.51
C ILE A 10 10.52 -9.16 -37.20
N GLY A 11 11.69 -8.99 -37.73
CA GLY A 11 12.38 -10.02 -38.48
C GLY A 11 12.93 -11.14 -37.61
N MET A 12 12.07 -12.02 -37.04
CA MET A 12 12.44 -13.36 -36.56
C MET A 12 11.26 -14.14 -35.96
N VAL A 13 10.11 -14.14 -36.60
CA VAL A 13 9.09 -15.15 -36.26
C VAL A 13 9.09 -16.19 -37.39
N LYS A 14 9.54 -17.41 -37.08
CA LYS A 14 9.52 -18.52 -38.05
C LYS A 14 8.07 -18.87 -38.39
N ASP A 15 7.84 -19.17 -39.68
CA ASP A 15 6.51 -19.50 -40.24
C ASP A 15 5.78 -20.64 -39.49
N GLU A 16 6.49 -21.54 -38.80
CA GLU A 16 5.89 -22.60 -38.04
C GLU A 16 5.07 -22.11 -36.82
N TYR A 17 5.41 -20.96 -36.21
CA TYR A 17 4.64 -20.37 -35.10
C TYR A 17 3.36 -19.69 -35.58
N ILE A 18 3.33 -19.21 -36.81
CA ILE A 18 2.14 -18.62 -37.42
C ILE A 18 1.12 -19.70 -37.81
N GLN A 19 1.59 -20.91 -38.18
CA GLN A 19 0.75 -22.05 -38.50
C GLN A 19 0.10 -22.67 -37.23
N ASP A 20 0.81 -22.67 -36.11
CA ASP A 20 0.29 -23.20 -34.82
C ASP A 20 -0.79 -22.28 -34.20
N ALA A 21 -0.71 -20.97 -34.41
CA ALA A 21 -1.72 -20.02 -33.95
C ALA A 21 -3.07 -20.14 -34.70
N LYS A 22 -3.11 -20.84 -35.84
CA LYS A 22 -4.34 -21.05 -36.63
C LYS A 22 -5.12 -22.32 -36.33
N LYS A 23 -4.61 -23.18 -35.41
CA LYS A 23 -5.32 -24.41 -35.01
C LYS A 23 -6.38 -24.10 -33.96
N PRO A 24 -7.63 -24.59 -34.09
CA PRO A 24 -8.65 -24.40 -33.06
C PRO A 24 -8.27 -25.18 -31.80
N ILE A 25 -8.22 -24.48 -30.65
CA ILE A 25 -7.88 -25.04 -29.36
C ILE A 25 -9.07 -25.89 -28.86
N PRO A 26 -8.90 -27.18 -28.51
CA PRO A 26 -9.96 -27.98 -27.93
C PRO A 26 -10.31 -27.46 -26.54
N ARG A 27 -11.60 -27.23 -26.26
CA ARG A 27 -12.12 -26.79 -24.97
C ARG A 27 -11.90 -27.87 -23.91
N LYS A 28 -10.78 -27.79 -23.20
CA LYS A 28 -10.62 -28.45 -21.89
C LYS A 28 -11.06 -27.46 -20.81
N LYS A 29 -11.86 -27.93 -19.85
CA LYS A 29 -12.23 -27.19 -18.65
C LYS A 29 -10.94 -26.78 -17.92
N ILE A 30 -10.58 -25.50 -17.98
CA ILE A 30 -9.44 -24.95 -17.27
C ILE A 30 -9.94 -24.54 -15.89
N TYR A 31 -9.38 -25.13 -14.86
CA TYR A 31 -9.39 -24.56 -13.52
C TYR A 31 -8.73 -23.20 -13.61
N ARG A 32 -9.46 -22.14 -13.29
CA ARG A 32 -8.97 -20.76 -13.30
C ARG A 32 -7.92 -20.62 -12.18
N SER A 33 -6.66 -20.72 -12.53
CA SER A 33 -5.59 -20.17 -11.74
C SER A 33 -5.61 -18.65 -11.90
N LYS A 34 -5.76 -17.92 -10.81
CA LYS A 34 -5.78 -16.44 -10.76
C LYS A 34 -4.46 -15.77 -11.17
N TRP A 35 -3.44 -16.57 -11.47
CA TRP A 35 -2.06 -16.14 -11.76
C TRP A 35 -1.81 -15.58 -13.17
N LEU A 36 -2.77 -15.67 -14.08
CA LEU A 36 -2.58 -15.23 -15.48
C LEU A 36 -2.85 -13.74 -15.73
N TYR A 37 -3.35 -13.01 -14.74
CA TYR A 37 -3.74 -11.60 -14.92
C TYR A 37 -2.67 -10.59 -14.52
N SER A 38 -1.70 -10.95 -13.65
CA SER A 38 -0.65 -10.02 -13.21
C SER A 38 0.36 -9.67 -14.30
N GLY A 39 0.69 -10.62 -15.18
CA GLY A 39 1.64 -10.38 -16.28
C GLY A 39 1.09 -9.51 -17.43
N VAL A 40 -0.23 -9.48 -17.61
CA VAL A 40 -0.87 -8.71 -18.69
C VAL A 40 -1.08 -7.25 -18.28
N ALA A 41 -1.33 -6.98 -17.00
CA ALA A 41 -1.49 -5.61 -16.49
C ALA A 41 -0.19 -4.80 -16.55
N ALA A 42 0.96 -5.43 -16.25
CA ALA A 42 2.27 -4.77 -16.35
C ALA A 42 2.66 -4.43 -17.79
N ALA A 43 2.33 -5.30 -18.75
CA ALA A 43 2.62 -5.04 -20.17
C ALA A 43 1.74 -3.93 -20.78
N LEU A 44 0.50 -3.76 -20.29
CA LEU A 44 -0.40 -2.69 -20.72
C LEU A 44 -0.03 -1.34 -20.13
N ALA A 45 0.48 -1.28 -18.90
CA ALA A 45 0.96 -0.04 -18.29
C ALA A 45 2.18 0.55 -19.02
N CYS A 46 3.10 -0.28 -19.52
CA CYS A 46 4.23 0.18 -20.31
C CYS A 46 3.83 0.68 -21.71
N ALA A 47 2.78 0.12 -22.32
CA ALA A 47 2.31 0.55 -23.65
C ALA A 47 1.61 1.93 -23.61
N ILE A 48 0.99 2.31 -22.50
CA ILE A 48 0.28 3.58 -22.35
C ILE A 48 1.24 4.76 -22.12
N LEU A 49 2.42 4.54 -21.53
CA LEU A 49 3.42 5.60 -21.31
C LEU A 49 4.19 6.00 -22.59
N ILE A 50 4.23 5.14 -23.61
CA ILE A 50 4.91 5.42 -24.88
C ILE A 50 3.99 6.13 -25.89
N GLY A 51 2.67 6.02 -25.73
CA GLY A 51 1.66 6.62 -26.64
C GLY A 51 1.38 8.11 -26.46
N ALA A 52 1.91 8.76 -25.41
CA ALA A 52 1.55 10.13 -25.05
C ALA A 52 2.37 11.23 -25.75
N PHE A 53 3.26 10.91 -26.68
CA PHE A 53 4.18 11.88 -27.30
C PHE A 53 4.14 11.98 -28.82
N VAL A 54 3.00 11.82 -29.49
CA VAL A 54 2.88 12.30 -30.88
C VAL A 54 1.45 12.75 -31.16
N PHE A 55 1.26 14.05 -31.31
CA PHE A 55 0.12 14.63 -32.05
C PHE A 55 0.60 15.23 -33.37
N PRO A 56 -0.26 15.24 -34.43
CA PRO A 56 -1.12 16.38 -34.59
C PRO A 56 -2.54 16.07 -35.09
N SER A 57 -3.41 17.00 -34.79
CA SER A 57 -4.80 17.26 -35.13
C SER A 57 -5.25 16.96 -36.56
N SER A 58 -6.48 16.47 -36.70
CA SER A 58 -7.62 17.06 -37.44
C SER A 58 -8.61 16.02 -38.01
N PRO A 59 -9.83 16.43 -38.39
CA PRO A 59 -11.04 15.69 -38.12
C PRO A 59 -11.67 15.02 -39.38
N TRP A 60 -12.89 14.50 -39.19
CA TRP A 60 -13.94 14.08 -40.14
C TRP A 60 -14.37 12.63 -39.96
N PHE A 61 -15.48 12.38 -39.45
CA PHE A 61 -16.88 12.43 -39.75
C PHE A 61 -17.57 11.07 -40.01
N ILE A 62 -18.72 10.95 -39.45
CA ILE A 62 -20.02 10.37 -39.84
C ILE A 62 -20.33 8.95 -39.32
N GLY A 63 -21.21 8.95 -38.35
CA GLY A 63 -22.56 8.45 -38.36
C GLY A 63 -22.78 6.95 -38.25
N GLY A 64 -23.47 6.56 -37.17
CA GLY A 64 -24.22 5.32 -37.16
C GLY A 64 -24.49 4.74 -35.77
N TRP A 65 -25.60 5.13 -35.17
CA TRP A 65 -26.49 4.35 -34.30
C TRP A 65 -25.89 3.51 -33.14
N GLY A 66 -26.02 3.97 -31.93
CA GLY A 66 -26.47 3.18 -30.79
C GLY A 66 -25.56 2.05 -30.31
N LYS A 67 -24.39 2.37 -29.75
CA LYS A 67 -23.78 1.67 -28.62
C LYS A 67 -23.46 2.76 -27.61
N GLU A 68 -23.91 2.59 -26.37
CA GLU A 68 -23.37 3.33 -25.26
C GLU A 68 -21.87 3.11 -25.30
N ASP A 69 -21.09 4.16 -25.63
CA ASP A 69 -19.63 4.13 -25.63
C ASP A 69 -19.21 4.00 -24.16
N VAL A 70 -18.94 2.79 -23.72
CA VAL A 70 -18.26 2.53 -22.45
C VAL A 70 -16.88 3.20 -22.58
N LEU A 71 -16.69 4.32 -21.92
CA LEU A 71 -15.41 5.05 -21.87
C LEU A 71 -14.32 4.08 -21.40
N SER A 72 -13.12 4.17 -22.00
CA SER A 72 -11.98 3.44 -21.43
C SER A 72 -11.69 3.97 -20.01
N ASP A 73 -11.06 3.17 -19.15
CA ASP A 73 -10.71 3.54 -17.77
C ASP A 73 -9.92 4.87 -17.70
N VAL A 74 -9.09 5.14 -18.68
CA VAL A 74 -8.31 6.39 -18.78
C VAL A 74 -9.21 7.56 -19.17
N ASP A 75 -10.16 7.37 -20.06
CA ASP A 75 -11.12 8.39 -20.49
C ASP A 75 -12.10 8.72 -19.36
N LEU A 76 -12.59 7.68 -18.65
CA LEU A 76 -13.49 7.81 -17.51
C LEU A 76 -12.88 8.68 -16.40
N LEU A 77 -11.66 8.34 -15.94
CA LEU A 77 -10.97 9.12 -14.90
C LEU A 77 -10.62 10.54 -15.38
N SER A 78 -10.25 10.69 -16.65
CA SER A 78 -9.89 11.99 -17.22
C SER A 78 -11.10 12.91 -17.37
N HIS A 79 -12.29 12.36 -17.55
CA HIS A 79 -13.55 13.10 -17.63
C HIS A 79 -13.85 13.87 -16.34
N TYR A 80 -13.65 13.24 -15.19
CA TYR A 80 -13.97 13.81 -13.88
C TYR A 80 -12.80 14.56 -13.22
N ALA A 81 -11.56 14.38 -13.69
CA ALA A 81 -10.38 14.93 -13.02
C ALA A 81 -10.28 16.46 -13.19
N ILE A 82 -10.29 17.21 -12.08
CA ILE A 82 -10.01 18.65 -12.04
C ILE A 82 -8.58 18.97 -11.58
N ALA A 83 -7.92 18.04 -10.88
CA ALA A 83 -6.50 18.05 -10.61
C ALA A 83 -5.97 16.61 -10.59
N LYS A 84 -4.74 16.43 -11.08
CA LYS A 84 -4.09 15.09 -11.10
C LYS A 84 -2.85 15.13 -10.21
N ALA A 85 -2.69 14.11 -9.38
CA ALA A 85 -1.46 13.88 -8.66
C ALA A 85 -0.30 13.74 -9.65
N TYR A 86 0.81 14.40 -9.35
CA TYR A 86 2.05 14.27 -10.13
C TYR A 86 3.03 13.41 -9.35
N TYR A 87 3.30 12.23 -9.88
CA TYR A 87 4.30 11.34 -9.31
C TYR A 87 5.63 11.53 -10.02
N PRO A 88 6.75 11.75 -9.29
CA PRO A 88 8.05 11.93 -9.91
C PRO A 88 8.49 10.64 -10.61
N ALA A 89 9.15 10.79 -11.76
CA ALA A 89 9.77 9.64 -12.42
C ALA A 89 10.96 9.15 -11.58
N MET A 90 11.04 7.84 -11.33
CA MET A 90 12.14 7.20 -10.64
C MET A 90 13.12 6.54 -11.61
N VAL A 91 14.40 6.58 -11.26
CA VAL A 91 15.42 5.74 -11.90
C VAL A 91 15.12 4.28 -11.51
N LYS A 92 15.07 3.41 -12.50
CA LYS A 92 14.80 1.99 -12.26
C LYS A 92 15.96 1.33 -11.54
N TYR A 93 15.64 0.39 -10.65
CA TYR A 93 16.64 -0.42 -9.96
C TYR A 93 17.44 -1.24 -10.99
N PRO A 94 18.78 -1.20 -10.95
CA PRO A 94 19.63 -1.91 -11.90
C PRO A 94 19.65 -3.41 -11.56
N LYS A 95 18.71 -4.16 -12.16
CA LYS A 95 18.50 -5.60 -11.90
C LYS A 95 19.63 -6.49 -12.45
N ASP A 96 20.36 -6.04 -13.47
CA ASP A 96 21.44 -6.82 -14.08
C ASP A 96 22.61 -6.97 -13.08
N PRO A 97 23.09 -8.17 -12.75
CA PRO A 97 24.27 -8.38 -11.92
C PRO A 97 25.52 -7.64 -12.45
N ASP A 98 25.62 -7.50 -13.77
CA ASP A 98 26.71 -6.77 -14.46
C ASP A 98 26.48 -5.25 -14.51
N SER A 99 25.45 -4.74 -13.84
CA SER A 99 25.16 -3.29 -13.79
C SER A 99 26.35 -2.50 -13.30
N THR A 100 26.61 -1.40 -14.00
CA THR A 100 27.74 -0.54 -13.71
C THR A 100 27.58 0.20 -12.36
N TYR A 101 28.71 0.63 -11.80
CA TYR A 101 28.71 1.49 -10.62
C TYR A 101 27.86 2.77 -10.85
N GLU A 102 27.92 3.36 -12.05
CA GLU A 102 27.19 4.59 -12.38
C GLU A 102 25.66 4.35 -12.41
N GLU A 103 25.17 3.22 -12.91
CA GLU A 103 23.76 2.87 -12.88
C GLU A 103 23.26 2.68 -11.44
N ARG A 104 24.00 1.93 -10.64
CA ARG A 104 23.66 1.73 -9.22
C ARG A 104 23.72 3.05 -8.43
N LYS A 105 24.70 3.91 -8.76
CA LYS A 105 24.82 5.24 -8.17
C LYS A 105 23.65 6.15 -8.55
N ALA A 106 23.25 6.15 -9.82
CA ALA A 106 22.13 6.96 -10.30
C ALA A 106 20.82 6.59 -9.59
N TRP A 107 20.57 5.29 -9.39
CA TRP A 107 19.42 4.83 -8.61
C TRP A 107 19.48 5.31 -7.16
N ARG A 108 20.61 5.11 -6.46
CA ARG A 108 20.80 5.56 -5.06
C ARG A 108 20.65 7.07 -4.93
N ASP A 109 21.20 7.84 -5.86
CA ASP A 109 21.08 9.31 -5.85
C ASP A 109 19.60 9.74 -6.03
N SER A 110 18.85 9.04 -6.88
CA SER A 110 17.41 9.26 -7.06
C SER A 110 16.63 9.02 -5.76
N VAL A 111 16.88 7.88 -5.09
CA VAL A 111 16.26 7.55 -3.80
C VAL A 111 16.63 8.57 -2.72
N ASN A 112 17.93 8.90 -2.60
CA ASN A 112 18.41 9.89 -1.62
C ASN A 112 17.80 11.28 -1.85
N GLY A 113 17.56 11.65 -3.10
CA GLY A 113 16.89 12.91 -3.45
C GLY A 113 15.46 12.97 -2.91
N LEU A 114 14.71 11.87 -2.98
CA LEU A 114 13.36 11.78 -2.41
C LEU A 114 13.36 11.81 -0.87
N MET A 115 14.41 11.27 -0.23
CA MET A 115 14.56 11.24 1.22
C MET A 115 15.02 12.56 1.84
N GLN A 116 15.49 13.53 1.02
CA GLN A 116 16.16 14.71 1.53
C GLN A 116 15.31 15.57 2.46
N ASP A 117 14.06 15.85 2.07
CA ASP A 117 13.13 16.67 2.88
C ASP A 117 12.83 15.98 4.21
N TYR A 118 12.58 14.66 4.16
CA TYR A 118 12.31 13.83 5.34
C TYR A 118 13.47 13.84 6.34
N LYS A 119 14.70 13.65 5.88
CA LYS A 119 15.91 13.67 6.72
C LYS A 119 16.24 15.06 7.30
N SER A 120 15.70 16.13 6.72
CA SER A 120 16.00 17.51 7.10
C SER A 120 15.05 18.10 8.14
N MET A 121 13.96 17.43 8.49
CA MET A 121 12.98 17.91 9.45
C MET A 121 12.65 16.85 10.51
N PRO A 122 12.27 17.26 11.73
CA PRO A 122 11.76 16.32 12.73
C PRO A 122 10.38 15.80 12.29
N ILE A 123 10.25 14.49 12.18
CA ILE A 123 9.00 13.80 11.90
C ILE A 123 8.53 13.17 13.22
N GLU A 124 7.38 13.59 13.71
CA GLU A 124 6.83 13.17 15.00
C GLU A 124 5.49 12.47 14.76
N LEU A 125 5.50 11.14 14.63
CA LEU A 125 4.30 10.30 14.39
C LEU A 125 3.96 9.39 15.57
N ASP A 126 4.85 9.30 16.57
CA ASP A 126 4.73 8.38 17.70
C ASP A 126 3.40 8.57 18.44
N HIS A 127 3.00 9.83 18.61
CA HIS A 127 1.72 10.16 19.24
C HIS A 127 0.53 9.56 18.48
N PHE A 128 0.50 9.72 17.17
CA PHE A 128 -0.57 9.18 16.34
C PHE A 128 -0.52 7.64 16.30
N PHE A 129 0.65 7.07 16.09
CA PHE A 129 0.79 5.61 15.99
C PHE A 129 0.43 4.90 17.30
N SER A 130 0.90 5.41 18.46
CA SER A 130 0.62 4.81 19.75
C SER A 130 -0.87 4.83 20.11
N GLN A 131 -1.64 5.79 19.62
CA GLN A 131 -3.08 5.86 19.83
C GLN A 131 -3.86 5.07 18.78
N SER A 132 -3.50 5.17 17.52
CA SER A 132 -4.31 4.63 16.41
C SER A 132 -4.13 3.12 16.22
N ILE A 133 -2.90 2.60 16.36
CA ILE A 133 -2.63 1.17 16.14
C ILE A 133 -3.47 0.28 17.07
N PRO A 134 -3.49 0.47 18.40
CA PRO A 134 -4.31 -0.36 19.27
C PRO A 134 -5.80 -0.24 18.97
N VAL A 135 -6.30 0.97 18.67
CA VAL A 135 -7.72 1.22 18.43
C VAL A 135 -8.20 0.55 17.15
N PHE A 136 -7.44 0.66 16.04
CA PHE A 136 -7.90 0.16 14.74
C PHE A 136 -7.54 -1.30 14.48
N LEU A 137 -6.59 -1.88 15.21
CA LEU A 137 -6.32 -3.32 15.16
C LEU A 137 -7.11 -4.12 16.20
N SER A 138 -7.69 -3.49 17.23
CA SER A 138 -8.61 -4.18 18.15
C SER A 138 -9.84 -4.67 17.41
N GLY A 139 -10.33 -5.86 17.76
CA GLY A 139 -11.48 -6.47 17.13
C GLY A 139 -11.92 -7.74 17.82
N ASP A 140 -12.73 -8.54 17.12
CA ASP A 140 -13.16 -9.82 17.63
C ASP A 140 -11.98 -10.80 17.73
N GLU A 141 -11.96 -11.58 18.80
CA GLU A 141 -10.90 -12.55 19.08
C GLU A 141 -10.85 -13.60 17.95
N GLY A 142 -9.66 -13.87 17.44
CA GLY A 142 -9.41 -14.87 16.39
C GLY A 142 -9.59 -14.38 14.94
N GLU A 143 -9.95 -13.11 14.72
CA GLU A 143 -9.98 -12.53 13.37
C GLU A 143 -8.60 -12.01 12.95
N ASN A 144 -8.23 -12.26 11.69
CA ASN A 144 -7.07 -11.62 11.08
C ASN A 144 -7.38 -10.16 10.80
N ARG A 145 -6.43 -9.27 11.09
CA ARG A 145 -6.58 -7.83 10.82
C ARG A 145 -5.30 -7.22 10.31
N VAL A 146 -5.44 -6.22 9.44
CA VAL A 146 -4.34 -5.40 8.96
C VAL A 146 -4.76 -3.95 8.87
N TYR A 147 -3.91 -3.06 9.33
CA TYR A 147 -4.11 -1.61 9.39
C TYR A 147 -2.87 -0.90 8.85
N SER A 148 -3.05 0.13 8.04
CA SER A 148 -1.96 0.99 7.60
C SER A 148 -2.01 2.35 8.31
N PRO A 149 -1.24 2.53 9.39
CA PRO A 149 -1.26 3.78 10.16
C PRO A 149 -0.79 4.97 9.33
N LEU A 150 0.20 4.78 8.48
CA LEU A 150 0.73 5.84 7.64
C LEU A 150 -0.28 6.32 6.58
N ASN A 151 -1.06 5.40 6.02
CA ASN A 151 -2.13 5.73 5.08
C ASN A 151 -3.24 6.56 5.74
N VAL A 152 -3.69 6.13 6.94
CA VAL A 152 -4.73 6.87 7.68
C VAL A 152 -4.21 8.24 8.14
N TYR A 153 -2.92 8.35 8.53
CA TYR A 153 -2.28 9.64 8.79
C TYR A 153 -2.40 10.60 7.61
N MET A 154 -2.09 10.13 6.39
CA MET A 154 -2.19 10.94 5.16
C MET A 154 -3.63 11.34 4.86
N ALA A 155 -4.60 10.43 5.02
CA ALA A 155 -6.02 10.71 4.82
C ALA A 155 -6.55 11.76 5.82
N LEU A 156 -6.17 11.65 7.09
CA LEU A 156 -6.51 12.64 8.13
C LEU A 156 -5.82 13.99 7.87
N GLY A 157 -4.61 13.98 7.34
CA GLY A 157 -3.93 15.20 6.90
C GLY A 157 -4.73 15.95 5.82
N MET A 158 -5.25 15.24 4.82
CA MET A 158 -6.15 15.82 3.81
C MET A 158 -7.45 16.31 4.44
N LEU A 159 -8.02 15.57 5.39
CA LEU A 159 -9.22 15.99 6.10
C LEU A 159 -9.01 17.29 6.88
N ALA A 160 -7.85 17.45 7.54
CA ALA A 160 -7.49 18.70 8.22
C ALA A 160 -7.42 19.90 7.26
N GLU A 161 -6.96 19.70 6.01
CA GLU A 161 -6.95 20.76 4.99
C GLU A 161 -8.36 21.17 4.53
N THR A 162 -9.32 20.24 4.54
CA THR A 162 -10.70 20.51 4.12
C THR A 162 -11.55 21.11 5.24
N THR A 163 -11.10 21.05 6.49
CA THR A 163 -11.82 21.52 7.69
C THR A 163 -11.25 22.80 8.26
N ASN A 164 -11.99 23.46 9.16
CA ASN A 164 -11.56 24.67 9.87
C ASN A 164 -12.02 24.63 11.35
N GLY A 165 -11.70 25.68 12.11
CA GLY A 165 -12.14 25.82 13.49
C GLY A 165 -11.82 24.61 14.38
N ASN A 166 -12.79 24.20 15.19
CA ASN A 166 -12.63 23.07 16.13
C ASN A 166 -12.55 21.72 15.43
N SER A 167 -13.23 21.53 14.29
CA SER A 167 -13.12 20.33 13.46
C SER A 167 -11.68 20.05 13.04
N ARG A 168 -10.97 21.07 12.54
CA ARG A 168 -9.53 20.99 12.22
C ARG A 168 -8.69 20.76 13.47
N ALA A 169 -8.97 21.46 14.55
CA ALA A 169 -8.19 21.37 15.78
C ALA A 169 -8.21 19.95 16.36
N GLN A 170 -9.34 19.25 16.34
CA GLN A 170 -9.46 17.87 16.78
C GLN A 170 -8.59 16.92 15.93
N VAL A 171 -8.63 17.08 14.60
CA VAL A 171 -7.80 16.26 13.68
C VAL A 171 -6.32 16.55 13.91
N LEU A 172 -5.91 17.82 14.01
CA LEU A 172 -4.51 18.19 14.27
C LEU A 172 -4.01 17.65 15.61
N ASN A 173 -4.84 17.69 16.65
CA ASN A 173 -4.49 17.14 17.95
C ASN A 173 -4.22 15.63 17.88
N LEU A 174 -5.07 14.87 17.20
CA LEU A 174 -4.85 13.44 16.96
C LEU A 174 -3.55 13.18 16.18
N LEU A 175 -3.24 14.02 15.19
CA LEU A 175 -2.02 13.92 14.40
C LEU A 175 -0.76 14.43 15.12
N GLY A 176 -0.88 14.88 16.38
CA GLY A 176 0.25 15.32 17.21
C GLY A 176 0.84 16.68 16.83
N THR A 177 0.05 17.57 16.19
CA THR A 177 0.51 18.91 15.78
C THR A 177 -0.58 19.96 16.02
N ASP A 178 -0.17 21.21 16.20
CA ASP A 178 -1.05 22.38 16.29
C ASP A 178 -1.02 23.24 15.01
N SER A 179 -0.21 22.89 14.03
CA SER A 179 0.08 23.67 12.84
C SER A 179 -0.26 22.94 11.54
N ILE A 180 -1.27 23.42 10.83
CA ILE A 180 -1.62 22.93 9.49
C ILE A 180 -0.44 23.09 8.49
N THR A 181 0.37 24.14 8.65
CA THR A 181 1.53 24.35 7.78
C THR A 181 2.61 23.31 8.04
N ARG A 182 2.86 22.99 9.32
CA ARG A 182 3.81 21.91 9.69
C ARG A 182 3.32 20.55 9.20
N LEU A 183 2.03 20.25 9.41
CA LEU A 183 1.40 19.01 8.92
C LEU A 183 1.57 18.86 7.41
N ARG A 184 1.33 19.91 6.64
CA ARG A 184 1.50 19.92 5.18
C ARG A 184 2.93 19.60 4.75
N GLN A 185 3.91 20.26 5.35
CA GLN A 185 5.32 20.02 5.07
C GLN A 185 5.74 18.58 5.42
N GLN A 186 5.30 18.11 6.58
CA GLN A 186 5.56 16.75 7.05
C GLN A 186 4.92 15.70 6.15
N SER A 187 3.66 15.88 5.75
CA SER A 187 2.96 14.97 4.83
C SER A 187 3.64 14.90 3.47
N ALA A 188 4.06 16.03 2.91
CA ALA A 188 4.79 16.07 1.64
C ALA A 188 6.15 15.35 1.74
N ALA A 189 6.88 15.54 2.84
CA ALA A 189 8.16 14.88 3.08
C ALA A 189 7.99 13.36 3.27
N ILE A 190 7.00 12.93 4.04
CA ILE A 190 6.65 11.52 4.25
C ILE A 190 6.30 10.87 2.92
N TRP A 191 5.44 11.51 2.13
CA TRP A 191 5.03 10.96 0.84
C TRP A 191 6.24 10.72 -0.07
N LYS A 192 7.10 11.72 -0.26
CA LYS A 192 8.31 11.60 -1.08
C LYS A 192 9.25 10.51 -0.59
N ALA A 193 9.50 10.48 0.73
CA ALA A 193 10.40 9.51 1.33
C ALA A 193 9.95 8.06 1.14
N ASN A 194 8.64 7.82 1.04
CA ASN A 194 8.07 6.49 0.90
C ASN A 194 7.73 6.11 -0.54
N TYR A 195 7.68 7.08 -1.47
CA TYR A 195 7.37 6.79 -2.86
C TYR A 195 8.46 5.94 -3.52
N ARG A 196 8.08 4.76 -4.00
CA ARG A 196 8.91 3.87 -4.83
C ARG A 196 8.09 3.35 -6.01
N ASP A 197 8.68 3.42 -7.17
CA ASP A 197 8.25 2.77 -8.42
C ASP A 197 9.51 2.54 -9.26
N ASP A 198 10.44 1.76 -8.72
CA ASP A 198 11.72 1.52 -9.36
C ASP A 198 11.80 0.22 -10.15
N GLY A 199 10.71 -0.53 -10.17
CA GLY A 199 10.59 -1.82 -10.84
C GLY A 199 11.12 -3.00 -10.02
N MET A 200 11.61 -2.77 -8.80
CA MET A 200 11.98 -3.78 -7.81
C MET A 200 11.08 -3.66 -6.58
N THR A 201 10.83 -2.44 -6.17
CA THR A 201 9.89 -2.11 -5.11
C THR A 201 8.82 -1.16 -5.63
N THR A 202 7.58 -1.43 -5.28
CA THR A 202 6.45 -0.50 -5.41
C THR A 202 6.03 -0.09 -4.00
N CYS A 203 6.08 1.20 -3.71
CA CYS A 203 5.50 1.79 -2.51
C CYS A 203 4.79 3.08 -2.91
N LEU A 204 3.48 3.04 -3.00
CA LEU A 204 2.65 4.14 -3.46
C LEU A 204 1.57 4.46 -2.44
N LEU A 205 1.67 5.63 -1.82
CA LEU A 205 0.64 6.24 -0.99
C LEU A 205 -0.26 7.08 -1.91
N ALA A 206 -1.32 6.51 -2.44
CA ALA A 206 -2.18 7.19 -3.39
C ALA A 206 -3.39 7.85 -2.70
N ASN A 207 -3.59 9.13 -2.98
CA ASN A 207 -4.63 9.95 -2.37
C ASN A 207 -5.57 10.53 -3.42
N SER A 208 -6.86 10.64 -3.10
CA SER A 208 -7.85 11.32 -3.94
C SER A 208 -8.95 12.00 -3.15
N LEU A 209 -9.51 13.02 -3.78
CA LEU A 209 -10.67 13.76 -3.30
C LEU A 209 -11.77 13.72 -4.38
N TRP A 210 -12.97 13.33 -3.98
CA TRP A 210 -14.15 13.21 -4.82
C TRP A 210 -15.17 14.24 -4.40
N LEU A 211 -15.56 15.12 -5.32
CA LEU A 211 -16.35 16.32 -5.05
C LEU A 211 -17.67 16.28 -5.80
N ARG A 212 -18.74 16.74 -5.14
CA ARG A 212 -20.05 16.93 -5.76
C ARG A 212 -19.98 18.02 -6.83
N GLU A 213 -20.58 17.79 -7.98
CA GLU A 213 -20.54 18.71 -9.12
C GLU A 213 -21.19 20.08 -8.82
N GLN A 214 -22.27 20.11 -8.06
CA GLN A 214 -23.10 21.29 -7.82
C GLN A 214 -22.52 22.28 -6.80
N GLU A 215 -21.43 21.93 -6.12
CA GLU A 215 -20.83 22.78 -5.09
C GLU A 215 -19.68 23.63 -5.66
N ASP A 216 -19.44 24.80 -5.03
CA ASP A 216 -18.27 25.63 -5.31
C ASP A 216 -17.15 25.33 -4.31
N TYR A 217 -15.97 25.03 -4.81
CA TYR A 217 -14.82 24.65 -4.00
C TYR A 217 -13.69 25.67 -4.10
N HIS A 218 -12.96 25.83 -2.99
CA HIS A 218 -11.81 26.73 -2.92
C HIS A 218 -10.62 26.15 -3.68
N GLY A 219 -10.24 26.79 -4.78
CA GLY A 219 -9.14 26.35 -5.64
C GLY A 219 -7.79 26.24 -4.93
N ASP A 220 -7.54 27.09 -3.92
CA ASP A 220 -6.33 27.06 -3.12
C ASP A 220 -6.23 25.76 -2.32
N THR A 221 -7.34 25.32 -1.69
CA THR A 221 -7.37 24.04 -0.96
C THR A 221 -7.18 22.85 -1.90
N VAL A 222 -7.86 22.84 -3.05
CA VAL A 222 -7.65 21.82 -4.09
C VAL A 222 -6.20 21.78 -4.55
N SER A 223 -5.57 22.94 -4.74
CA SER A 223 -4.15 23.02 -5.16
C SER A 223 -3.21 22.50 -4.09
N ILE A 224 -3.48 22.79 -2.80
CA ILE A 224 -2.70 22.27 -1.67
C ILE A 224 -2.78 20.72 -1.63
N LEU A 225 -3.98 20.16 -1.72
CA LEU A 225 -4.18 18.70 -1.69
C LEU A 225 -3.44 18.02 -2.84
N SER A 226 -3.50 18.58 -4.05
CA SER A 226 -2.83 18.01 -5.20
C SER A 226 -1.30 18.12 -5.13
N ARG A 227 -0.76 19.23 -4.64
CA ARG A 227 0.68 19.50 -4.61
C ARG A 227 1.38 18.88 -3.41
N ASP A 228 0.79 19.00 -2.21
CA ASP A 228 1.47 18.69 -0.96
C ASP A 228 1.07 17.31 -0.39
N TYR A 229 -0.11 16.80 -0.76
CA TYR A 229 -0.58 15.45 -0.40
C TYR A 229 -0.60 14.49 -1.59
N TYR A 230 -0.17 14.93 -2.76
CA TYR A 230 -0.16 14.14 -4.00
C TYR A 230 -1.53 13.52 -4.32
N ALA A 231 -2.59 14.27 -4.04
CA ALA A 231 -3.95 13.82 -4.25
C ALA A 231 -4.47 14.17 -5.66
N SER A 232 -5.12 13.21 -6.31
CA SER A 232 -5.95 13.49 -7.48
C SER A 232 -7.31 13.99 -7.04
N VAL A 233 -7.87 15.01 -7.72
CA VAL A 233 -9.15 15.58 -7.37
C VAL A 233 -10.12 15.40 -8.52
N PHE A 234 -11.28 14.83 -8.22
CA PHE A 234 -12.35 14.52 -9.16
C PHE A 234 -13.62 15.28 -8.78
N ARG A 235 -14.43 15.63 -9.77
CA ARG A 235 -15.71 16.34 -9.58
C ARG A 235 -16.76 15.71 -10.49
N GLY A 236 -17.91 15.30 -9.92
CA GLY A 236 -18.98 14.64 -10.66
C GLY A 236 -20.28 14.52 -9.88
N GLU A 237 -21.27 13.88 -10.49
CA GLU A 237 -22.57 13.64 -9.89
C GLU A 237 -22.49 12.53 -8.85
N MET A 238 -22.57 12.92 -7.56
CA MET A 238 -22.53 11.97 -6.45
C MET A 238 -23.70 10.99 -6.51
N GLY A 239 -23.42 9.71 -6.29
CA GLY A 239 -24.41 8.63 -6.32
C GLY A 239 -24.70 8.08 -7.71
N SER A 240 -24.20 8.70 -8.80
CA SER A 240 -24.34 8.11 -10.13
C SER A 240 -23.46 6.86 -10.30
N ASP A 241 -23.95 5.90 -11.10
CA ASP A 241 -23.24 4.64 -11.38
C ASP A 241 -21.88 4.91 -12.05
N GLU A 242 -21.84 5.89 -12.95
CA GLU A 242 -20.62 6.29 -13.68
C GLU A 242 -19.56 6.87 -12.75
N TYR A 243 -19.96 7.76 -11.83
CA TYR A 243 -19.01 8.39 -10.90
C TYR A 243 -18.53 7.41 -9.84
N ASN A 244 -19.40 6.51 -9.37
CA ASN A 244 -19.03 5.38 -8.51
C ASN A 244 -18.11 4.39 -9.24
N SER A 245 -18.33 4.13 -10.53
CA SER A 245 -17.44 3.34 -11.37
C SER A 245 -16.06 3.99 -11.51
N ALA A 246 -15.99 5.32 -11.66
CA ALA A 246 -14.74 6.05 -11.67
C ALA A 246 -13.96 5.91 -10.35
N LEU A 247 -14.64 5.99 -9.20
CA LEU A 247 -14.01 5.76 -7.88
C LEU A 247 -13.42 4.34 -7.79
N ARG A 248 -14.20 3.33 -8.13
CA ARG A 248 -13.74 1.92 -8.12
C ARG A 248 -12.57 1.70 -9.08
N THR A 249 -12.63 2.26 -10.28
CA THR A 249 -11.55 2.21 -11.28
C THR A 249 -10.26 2.85 -10.74
N TRP A 250 -10.37 4.03 -10.10
CA TRP A 250 -9.22 4.69 -9.50
C TRP A 250 -8.61 3.84 -8.38
N LEU A 251 -9.43 3.35 -7.44
CA LEU A 251 -8.98 2.51 -6.34
C LEU A 251 -8.29 1.22 -6.82
N ASN A 252 -8.91 0.51 -7.77
CA ASN A 252 -8.32 -0.70 -8.36
C ASN A 252 -6.97 -0.43 -9.02
N LYS A 253 -6.87 0.68 -9.74
CA LYS A 253 -5.61 1.09 -10.39
C LYS A 253 -4.52 1.41 -9.37
N GLN A 254 -4.86 2.09 -8.27
CA GLN A 254 -3.88 2.51 -7.24
C GLN A 254 -3.49 1.39 -6.28
N THR A 255 -4.17 0.26 -6.31
CA THR A 255 -3.89 -0.91 -5.46
C THR A 255 -3.41 -2.13 -6.25
N GLY A 256 -3.13 -1.98 -7.55
CA GLY A 256 -2.76 -3.11 -8.40
C GLY A 256 -3.84 -4.20 -8.49
N GLY A 257 -5.12 -3.87 -8.17
CA GLY A 257 -6.23 -4.83 -8.13
C GLY A 257 -6.30 -5.68 -6.86
N LEU A 258 -5.43 -5.45 -5.88
CA LEU A 258 -5.35 -6.27 -4.65
C LEU A 258 -6.60 -6.21 -3.79
N LEU A 259 -7.36 -5.12 -3.86
CA LEU A 259 -8.56 -4.88 -3.07
C LEU A 259 -9.87 -4.97 -3.88
N GLU A 260 -9.85 -5.61 -5.06
CA GLU A 260 -10.99 -5.63 -5.99
C GLU A 260 -12.31 -6.06 -5.33
N ASP A 261 -12.30 -7.14 -4.52
CA ASP A 261 -13.50 -7.66 -3.85
C ASP A 261 -14.09 -6.64 -2.85
N GLN A 262 -13.28 -5.88 -2.15
CA GLN A 262 -13.70 -4.84 -1.19
C GLN A 262 -14.14 -3.55 -1.89
N ILE A 263 -13.40 -3.16 -2.94
CA ILE A 263 -13.65 -1.94 -3.72
C ILE A 263 -14.99 -2.02 -4.46
N ASN A 264 -15.36 -3.19 -4.95
CA ASN A 264 -16.63 -3.38 -5.68
C ASN A 264 -17.88 -3.12 -4.83
N LEU A 265 -17.74 -3.11 -3.50
CA LEU A 265 -18.82 -2.80 -2.55
C LEU A 265 -18.87 -1.31 -2.17
N LEU A 266 -17.90 -0.50 -2.59
CA LEU A 266 -17.86 0.92 -2.25
C LEU A 266 -18.76 1.75 -3.17
N GLU A 267 -19.61 2.58 -2.55
CA GLU A 267 -20.49 3.51 -3.24
C GLU A 267 -20.55 4.84 -2.48
N MET A 268 -20.44 5.94 -3.21
CA MET A 268 -20.80 7.27 -2.72
C MET A 268 -22.30 7.47 -2.91
N SER A 269 -23.00 7.88 -1.88
CA SER A 269 -24.42 8.18 -1.98
C SER A 269 -24.68 9.54 -2.66
N SER A 270 -25.90 9.77 -3.16
CA SER A 270 -26.32 11.10 -3.70
C SER A 270 -26.25 12.23 -2.66
N GLU A 271 -26.29 11.88 -1.37
CA GLU A 271 -26.18 12.86 -0.27
C GLU A 271 -24.71 13.24 0.02
N THR A 272 -23.73 12.49 -0.50
CA THR A 272 -22.31 12.77 -0.29
C THR A 272 -21.94 14.12 -0.93
N VAL A 273 -21.28 14.99 -0.19
CA VAL A 273 -20.74 16.25 -0.71
C VAL A 273 -19.27 16.10 -1.06
N LEU A 274 -18.54 15.38 -0.24
CA LEU A 274 -17.11 15.16 -0.36
C LEU A 274 -16.75 13.75 0.13
N ALA A 275 -15.92 13.03 -0.62
CA ALA A 275 -15.31 11.78 -0.18
C ALA A 275 -13.80 11.85 -0.35
N LEU A 276 -13.07 11.35 0.65
CA LEU A 276 -11.63 11.16 0.63
C LEU A 276 -11.35 9.67 0.44
N ALA A 277 -10.47 9.32 -0.50
CA ALA A 277 -9.99 7.97 -0.65
C ALA A 277 -8.46 7.97 -0.62
N SER A 278 -7.90 7.09 0.20
CA SER A 278 -6.46 6.90 0.35
C SER A 278 -6.17 5.41 0.33
N THR A 279 -5.13 5.01 -0.41
CA THR A 279 -4.71 3.62 -0.55
C THR A 279 -3.21 3.49 -0.42
N VAL A 280 -2.74 2.31 -0.04
CA VAL A 280 -1.33 1.92 -0.08
C VAL A 280 -1.19 0.70 -0.98
N TRP A 281 -0.28 0.81 -1.93
CA TRP A 281 0.21 -0.33 -2.69
C TRP A 281 1.67 -0.55 -2.32
N PHE A 282 1.97 -1.72 -1.78
CA PHE A 282 3.33 -2.11 -1.43
C PHE A 282 3.64 -3.50 -2.00
N GLU A 283 4.71 -3.56 -2.78
CA GLU A 283 5.28 -4.80 -3.31
C GLU A 283 6.80 -4.73 -3.16
N ALA A 284 7.39 -5.77 -2.57
CA ALA A 284 8.83 -5.88 -2.41
C ALA A 284 9.24 -7.34 -2.30
N ALA A 285 10.33 -7.72 -2.98
CA ALA A 285 10.92 -9.05 -2.87
C ALA A 285 11.81 -9.15 -1.63
N TRP A 286 11.92 -10.37 -1.05
CA TRP A 286 12.86 -10.64 0.03
C TRP A 286 14.31 -10.47 -0.44
N ASP A 287 15.17 -9.95 0.43
CA ASP A 287 16.62 -9.93 0.22
C ASP A 287 17.19 -11.36 0.17
N GLU A 288 16.65 -12.25 1.00
CA GLU A 288 16.86 -13.69 0.97
C GLU A 288 15.51 -14.40 0.76
N GLU A 289 15.27 -14.89 -0.46
CA GLU A 289 14.05 -15.62 -0.81
C GLU A 289 13.98 -16.98 -0.09
N PHE A 290 12.77 -17.38 0.32
CA PHE A 290 12.55 -18.72 0.82
C PHE A 290 12.55 -19.74 -0.32
N ILE A 291 13.26 -20.85 -0.11
CA ILE A 291 13.32 -21.94 -1.10
C ILE A 291 12.02 -22.75 -1.03
N LYS A 292 11.20 -22.71 -2.08
CA LYS A 292 9.91 -23.45 -2.15
C LYS A 292 10.04 -24.94 -1.81
N GLY A 293 11.18 -25.56 -2.11
CA GLY A 293 11.45 -26.96 -1.80
C GLY A 293 11.65 -27.26 -0.31
N ASN A 294 11.85 -26.23 0.51
CA ASN A 294 11.99 -26.35 1.97
C ASN A 294 10.67 -26.16 2.72
N ASN A 295 9.59 -25.87 2.00
CA ASN A 295 8.27 -25.74 2.62
C ASN A 295 7.78 -27.08 3.15
N ASP A 296 7.08 -27.02 4.26
CA ASP A 296 6.35 -28.17 4.81
C ASP A 296 4.97 -27.74 5.33
N THR A 297 4.11 -28.72 5.54
CA THR A 297 2.80 -28.50 6.17
C THR A 297 2.93 -28.79 7.66
N LYS A 298 2.60 -27.81 8.48
CA LYS A 298 2.60 -27.91 9.96
C LYS A 298 1.25 -27.50 10.53
N ILE A 299 1.04 -27.87 11.79
CA ILE A 299 -0.10 -27.39 12.56
C ILE A 299 0.18 -25.94 13.00
N PHE A 300 -0.80 -25.09 12.79
CA PHE A 300 -0.89 -23.77 13.37
C PHE A 300 -1.98 -23.77 14.44
N HIS A 301 -1.63 -23.32 15.64
CA HIS A 301 -2.50 -23.32 16.83
C HIS A 301 -3.35 -22.05 16.86
N ALA A 302 -4.39 -21.98 15.99
CA ALA A 302 -5.30 -20.85 15.95
C ALA A 302 -6.24 -20.81 17.18
N PRO A 303 -6.75 -19.63 17.58
CA PRO A 303 -7.71 -19.51 18.70
C PRO A 303 -8.99 -20.32 18.50
N THR A 304 -9.37 -20.53 17.23
CA THR A 304 -10.55 -21.32 16.84
C THR A 304 -10.29 -22.84 16.79
N GLY A 305 -9.04 -23.26 16.99
CA GLY A 305 -8.60 -24.65 16.93
C GLY A 305 -7.45 -24.85 15.93
N ASP A 306 -6.77 -25.96 16.05
CA ASP A 306 -5.63 -26.33 15.22
C ASP A 306 -5.99 -26.39 13.74
N THR A 307 -5.16 -25.78 12.87
CA THR A 307 -5.29 -25.79 11.42
C THR A 307 -3.99 -26.18 10.75
N GLU A 308 -4.04 -26.82 9.59
CA GLU A 308 -2.86 -27.07 8.78
C GLU A 308 -2.52 -25.84 7.94
N ALA A 309 -1.24 -25.43 7.92
CA ALA A 309 -0.74 -24.33 7.12
C ALA A 309 0.56 -24.70 6.41
N THR A 310 0.85 -24.05 5.30
CA THR A 310 2.13 -24.17 4.60
C THR A 310 3.14 -23.22 5.22
N PHE A 311 4.23 -23.78 5.78
CA PHE A 311 5.31 -23.03 6.37
C PHE A 311 6.50 -22.93 5.43
N MET A 312 7.02 -21.73 5.29
CA MET A 312 8.29 -21.42 4.65
C MET A 312 9.40 -21.58 5.68
N ASN A 313 10.46 -22.30 5.34
CA ASN A 313 11.55 -22.61 6.26
C ASN A 313 12.87 -22.10 5.73
N GLN A 314 13.69 -21.53 6.62
CA GLN A 314 15.02 -21.00 6.32
C GLN A 314 15.93 -21.09 7.54
N ASP A 315 17.17 -21.50 7.35
CA ASP A 315 18.23 -21.41 8.36
C ASP A 315 19.11 -20.19 8.02
N SER A 316 18.99 -19.13 8.82
CA SER A 316 19.77 -17.91 8.63
C SER A 316 20.85 -17.76 9.70
N LYS A 317 22.08 -17.43 9.27
CA LYS A 317 23.21 -17.16 10.16
C LYS A 317 23.44 -15.65 10.26
N GLY A 318 23.33 -15.13 11.49
CA GLY A 318 23.53 -13.70 11.74
C GLY A 318 22.27 -12.85 11.54
N MET A 319 21.10 -13.42 11.81
CA MET A 319 19.85 -12.67 11.91
C MET A 319 19.77 -11.99 13.27
N THR A 320 19.34 -10.72 13.30
CA THR A 320 19.12 -10.02 14.58
C THR A 320 17.81 -10.48 15.19
N TYR A 321 17.89 -11.03 16.39
CA TYR A 321 16.77 -11.39 17.24
C TYR A 321 16.54 -10.31 18.27
N TYR A 322 15.28 -9.89 18.44
CA TYR A 322 14.83 -8.90 19.40
C TYR A 322 13.91 -9.58 20.44
N TRP A 323 13.85 -9.02 21.65
CA TRP A 323 12.90 -9.52 22.66
C TRP A 323 12.39 -8.41 23.57
N GLY A 324 11.19 -8.61 24.08
CA GLY A 324 10.59 -7.91 25.21
C GLY A 324 10.20 -8.89 26.30
N ASP A 325 9.49 -8.40 27.31
CA ASP A 325 9.04 -9.25 28.42
C ASP A 325 8.01 -10.29 27.97
N GLN A 326 7.21 -9.97 26.93
CA GLN A 326 6.10 -10.79 26.45
C GLN A 326 6.24 -11.30 25.03
N PHE A 327 7.32 -10.97 24.31
CA PHE A 327 7.48 -11.35 22.90
C PHE A 327 8.94 -11.56 22.49
N GLY A 328 9.11 -12.34 21.41
CA GLY A 328 10.32 -12.35 20.60
C GLY A 328 10.04 -11.80 19.20
N ALA A 329 11.03 -11.27 18.51
CA ALA A 329 10.84 -10.73 17.16
C ALA A 329 12.08 -10.88 16.27
N ILE A 330 11.84 -10.99 14.97
CA ILE A 330 12.88 -11.01 13.92
C ILE A 330 12.52 -10.10 12.77
N ASN A 331 13.51 -9.80 11.94
CA ASN A 331 13.33 -9.03 10.71
C ASN A 331 13.61 -9.84 9.47
N LEU A 332 12.73 -9.70 8.50
CA LEU A 332 12.91 -10.14 7.13
C LEU A 332 13.14 -8.90 6.25
N ARG A 333 14.29 -8.78 5.63
CA ARG A 333 14.66 -7.63 4.79
C ARG A 333 14.08 -7.77 3.40
N PHE A 334 13.72 -6.63 2.80
CA PHE A 334 13.45 -6.53 1.37
C PHE A 334 14.72 -6.11 0.61
N ILE A 335 14.82 -6.47 -0.67
CA ILE A 335 16.02 -6.25 -1.50
C ILE A 335 16.46 -4.79 -1.54
N THR A 336 15.53 -3.85 -1.64
CA THR A 336 15.88 -2.44 -1.85
C THR A 336 15.91 -1.67 -0.53
N GLU A 337 14.77 -1.56 0.11
CA GLU A 337 14.61 -0.82 1.38
C GLU A 337 13.37 -1.32 2.12
N GLY A 338 13.36 -1.13 3.43
CA GLY A 338 12.30 -1.62 4.30
C GLY A 338 12.49 -3.08 4.72
N TYR A 339 11.61 -3.55 5.56
CA TYR A 339 11.65 -4.92 6.11
C TYR A 339 10.30 -5.25 6.75
N MET A 340 10.03 -6.54 6.90
CA MET A 340 8.94 -7.03 7.74
C MET A 340 9.51 -7.51 9.08
N THR A 341 8.90 -7.08 10.18
CA THR A 341 9.15 -7.64 11.50
C THR A 341 8.03 -8.59 11.85
N VAL A 342 8.37 -9.80 12.26
CA VAL A 342 7.45 -10.77 12.85
C VAL A 342 7.64 -10.71 14.37
N ILE A 343 6.55 -10.49 15.10
CA ILE A 343 6.53 -10.39 16.56
C ILE A 343 5.70 -11.56 17.08
N LEU A 344 6.38 -12.52 17.72
CA LEU A 344 5.79 -13.74 18.23
C LEU A 344 5.58 -13.61 19.74
N PRO A 345 4.34 -13.74 20.24
CA PRO A 345 4.08 -13.73 21.68
C PRO A 345 4.81 -14.88 22.39
N ASN A 346 5.22 -14.67 23.63
CA ASN A 346 5.74 -15.74 24.46
C ASN A 346 4.62 -16.72 24.85
N GLU A 347 4.97 -17.94 25.26
CA GLU A 347 4.00 -18.96 25.68
C GLU A 347 3.02 -18.43 26.75
N GLY A 348 1.72 -18.57 26.48
CA GLY A 348 0.63 -18.11 27.35
C GLY A 348 0.26 -16.63 27.18
N VAL A 349 0.88 -15.91 26.25
CA VAL A 349 0.54 -14.53 25.87
C VAL A 349 -0.26 -14.55 24.56
N SER A 350 -1.39 -13.83 24.48
CA SER A 350 -2.12 -13.70 23.23
C SER A 350 -1.55 -12.58 22.35
N ALA A 351 -1.66 -12.72 21.03
CA ALA A 351 -1.23 -11.69 20.11
C ALA A 351 -2.02 -10.39 20.28
N GLU A 352 -3.32 -10.48 20.62
CA GLU A 352 -4.16 -9.33 20.92
C GLU A 352 -3.68 -8.55 22.15
N SER A 353 -3.17 -9.26 23.17
CA SER A 353 -2.68 -8.60 24.37
C SER A 353 -1.45 -7.73 24.12
N LEU A 354 -0.64 -8.06 23.11
CA LEU A 354 0.51 -7.27 22.72
C LEU A 354 0.12 -5.89 22.16
N LEU A 355 -1.09 -5.73 21.60
CA LEU A 355 -1.59 -4.42 21.15
C LEU A 355 -1.82 -3.44 22.31
N SER A 356 -2.00 -3.95 23.53
CA SER A 356 -2.14 -3.16 24.76
C SER A 356 -0.86 -3.14 25.59
N ASP A 357 0.16 -3.91 25.21
CA ASP A 357 1.45 -3.93 25.89
C ASP A 357 2.30 -2.73 25.47
N THR A 358 2.64 -1.88 26.44
CA THR A 358 3.38 -0.64 26.16
C THR A 358 4.78 -0.89 25.66
N GLN A 359 5.43 -1.99 26.06
CA GLN A 359 6.76 -2.35 25.61
C GLN A 359 6.72 -2.83 24.16
N CYS A 360 5.71 -3.64 23.77
CA CYS A 360 5.52 -4.07 22.40
C CYS A 360 5.20 -2.87 21.48
N MET A 361 4.32 -1.96 21.89
CA MET A 361 4.00 -0.77 21.12
C MET A 361 5.19 0.18 20.97
N ASP A 362 6.01 0.33 22.00
CA ASP A 362 7.25 1.10 21.92
C ASP A 362 8.24 0.43 20.95
N PHE A 363 8.38 -0.88 20.97
CA PHE A 363 9.15 -1.63 20.00
C PHE A 363 8.67 -1.43 18.56
N VAL A 364 7.36 -1.43 18.33
CA VAL A 364 6.75 -1.21 17.00
C VAL A 364 7.02 0.21 16.49
N ILE A 365 7.00 1.22 17.37
CA ILE A 365 7.07 2.63 16.98
C ILE A 365 8.51 3.15 16.97
N ASN A 366 9.30 2.82 18.01
CA ASN A 366 10.63 3.38 18.31
C ASN A 366 11.76 2.37 18.17
N ARG A 367 11.61 1.40 17.29
CA ARG A 367 12.49 0.27 17.17
C ARG A 367 13.98 0.61 17.01
N GLU A 368 14.32 1.71 16.34
CA GLU A 368 15.72 2.13 16.17
C GLU A 368 16.45 2.34 17.50
N ASN A 369 15.73 2.63 18.57
CA ASN A 369 16.24 2.84 19.91
C ASN A 369 16.13 1.61 20.82
N TRP A 370 15.72 0.44 20.26
CA TRP A 370 15.50 -0.77 21.03
C TRP A 370 16.83 -1.42 21.43
N GLU A 371 17.02 -1.64 22.73
CA GLU A 371 18.30 -2.10 23.28
C GLU A 371 18.37 -3.65 23.46
N ASN A 372 17.22 -4.33 23.53
CA ASN A 372 17.19 -5.77 23.72
C ASN A 372 17.27 -6.48 22.36
N TYR A 373 18.48 -6.68 21.87
CA TYR A 373 18.72 -7.44 20.64
C TYR A 373 20.08 -8.15 20.67
N GLU A 374 20.20 -9.19 19.87
CA GLU A 374 21.45 -9.89 19.64
C GLU A 374 21.46 -10.55 18.26
N ASP A 375 22.64 -10.78 17.70
CA ASP A 375 22.77 -11.57 16.48
C ASP A 375 22.77 -13.05 16.83
N ALA A 376 21.97 -13.84 16.11
CA ALA A 376 21.79 -15.26 16.35
C ALA A 376 21.77 -16.07 15.03
N SER A 377 22.05 -17.37 15.14
CA SER A 377 21.67 -18.33 14.12
C SER A 377 20.21 -18.69 14.33
N VAL A 378 19.33 -18.32 13.38
CA VAL A 378 17.89 -18.52 13.53
C VAL A 378 17.41 -19.61 12.57
N LYS A 379 16.76 -20.64 13.13
CA LYS A 379 15.95 -21.58 12.36
C LYS A 379 14.55 -21.02 12.27
N LEU A 380 14.25 -20.43 11.12
CA LEU A 380 13.00 -19.75 10.87
C LEU A 380 11.97 -20.68 10.25
N SER A 381 10.76 -20.66 10.79
CA SER A 381 9.59 -21.31 10.21
C SER A 381 8.40 -20.38 10.33
N ILE A 382 7.92 -19.84 9.20
CA ILE A 382 6.83 -18.88 9.15
C ILE A 382 5.73 -19.36 8.20
N PRO A 383 4.43 -19.31 8.57
CA PRO A 383 3.37 -19.68 7.66
C PRO A 383 3.21 -18.66 6.54
N LYS A 384 2.84 -19.12 5.35
CA LYS A 384 2.30 -18.25 4.30
C LYS A 384 0.97 -17.67 4.78
N PHE A 385 0.71 -16.41 4.48
CA PHE A 385 -0.56 -15.80 4.85
C PHE A 385 -1.03 -14.75 3.85
N ASP A 386 -2.34 -14.53 3.83
CA ASP A 386 -3.03 -13.50 3.06
C ASP A 386 -4.09 -12.87 3.97
N VAL A 387 -3.81 -11.68 4.47
CA VAL A 387 -4.67 -10.98 5.44
C VAL A 387 -5.22 -9.73 4.80
N SER A 388 -6.53 -9.58 4.85
CA SER A 388 -7.21 -8.37 4.39
C SER A 388 -8.20 -7.87 5.44
N SER A 389 -8.35 -6.55 5.51
CA SER A 389 -9.30 -5.88 6.40
C SER A 389 -10.02 -4.75 5.71
N GLN A 390 -11.27 -4.53 6.13
CA GLN A 390 -12.03 -3.33 5.85
C GLN A 390 -12.53 -2.76 7.19
N ILE A 391 -11.92 -1.64 7.61
CA ILE A 391 -12.14 -1.05 8.93
C ILE A 391 -12.99 0.22 8.78
N ASP A 392 -14.11 0.31 9.49
CA ASP A 392 -14.83 1.57 9.66
C ASP A 392 -14.11 2.41 10.74
N LEU A 393 -13.52 3.52 10.31
CA LEU A 393 -12.73 4.37 11.19
C LEU A 393 -13.57 5.29 12.10
N ARG A 394 -14.89 5.43 11.85
CA ARG A 394 -15.71 6.47 12.48
C ARG A 394 -15.74 6.37 14.01
N ASP A 395 -15.99 5.19 14.55
CA ASP A 395 -16.08 5.01 15.99
C ASP A 395 -14.71 5.07 16.66
N GLY A 396 -13.66 4.55 16.02
CA GLY A 396 -12.28 4.72 16.48
C GLY A 396 -11.87 6.19 16.49
N LEU A 397 -12.16 6.96 15.43
CA LEU A 397 -11.86 8.40 15.38
C LEU A 397 -12.60 9.19 16.48
N LYS A 398 -13.87 8.87 16.74
CA LYS A 398 -14.61 9.48 17.86
C LYS A 398 -13.98 9.15 19.22
N ALA A 399 -13.57 7.89 19.43
CA ALA A 399 -12.87 7.47 20.65
C ALA A 399 -11.53 8.20 20.82
N LEU A 400 -10.87 8.53 19.71
CA LEU A 400 -9.62 9.30 19.66
C LEU A 400 -9.84 10.83 19.68
N GLY A 401 -11.08 11.29 19.94
CA GLY A 401 -11.40 12.71 20.15
C GLY A 401 -11.74 13.50 18.91
N VAL A 402 -11.88 12.87 17.73
CA VAL A 402 -12.35 13.53 16.51
C VAL A 402 -13.86 13.29 16.39
N THR A 403 -14.66 14.26 16.81
CA THR A 403 -16.12 14.13 16.93
C THR A 403 -16.90 15.09 16.06
N ASP A 404 -16.42 16.33 15.92
CA ASP A 404 -17.17 17.42 15.28
C ASP A 404 -17.49 17.15 13.82
N ILE A 405 -16.57 16.55 13.08
CA ILE A 405 -16.75 16.21 11.64
C ILE A 405 -17.92 15.24 11.37
N PHE A 406 -18.40 14.55 12.40
CA PHE A 406 -19.53 13.60 12.33
C PHE A 406 -20.86 14.24 12.78
N ASN A 407 -20.83 15.50 13.21
CA ASN A 407 -22.00 16.24 13.72
C ASN A 407 -22.23 17.50 12.87
N GLY A 408 -23.28 17.53 12.05
CA GLY A 408 -23.57 18.63 11.13
C GLY A 408 -23.72 20.01 11.76
N LEU A 409 -24.07 20.08 13.05
CA LEU A 409 -24.17 21.35 13.78
C LEU A 409 -22.82 21.85 14.30
N ALA A 410 -21.82 20.98 14.42
CA ALA A 410 -20.49 21.28 14.94
C ALA A 410 -19.39 21.27 13.87
N SER A 411 -19.63 20.57 12.77
CA SER A 411 -18.65 20.42 11.69
C SER A 411 -18.39 21.75 10.97
N ASP A 412 -17.12 21.97 10.61
CA ASP A 412 -16.69 23.14 9.86
C ASP A 412 -15.81 22.71 8.68
N PHE A 413 -16.41 22.68 7.48
CA PHE A 413 -15.74 22.42 6.20
C PHE A 413 -15.49 23.71 5.40
N SER A 414 -15.51 24.87 6.04
CA SER A 414 -15.32 26.17 5.39
C SER A 414 -13.96 26.37 4.72
N ALA A 415 -12.99 25.47 4.94
CA ALA A 415 -11.71 25.51 4.24
C ALA A 415 -11.79 24.97 2.81
N ILE A 416 -12.77 24.13 2.49
CA ILE A 416 -12.93 23.57 1.14
C ILE A 416 -14.09 24.21 0.37
N THR A 417 -15.15 24.68 1.05
CA THR A 417 -16.31 25.31 0.40
C THR A 417 -16.89 26.45 1.22
N SER A 418 -17.40 27.48 0.53
CA SER A 418 -18.13 28.58 1.16
C SER A 418 -19.61 28.27 1.38
N GLN A 419 -20.11 27.19 0.85
CA GLN A 419 -21.52 26.79 0.99
C GLN A 419 -21.66 26.04 2.31
N HIS A 420 -22.05 26.77 3.35
CA HIS A 420 -22.23 26.28 4.71
C HIS A 420 -23.54 25.47 4.81
N HIS A 421 -23.51 24.25 4.43
CA HIS A 421 -24.52 23.25 4.78
C HIS A 421 -24.02 22.45 5.98
N GLU A 422 -24.92 21.77 6.66
CA GLU A 422 -24.60 20.82 7.73
C GLU A 422 -23.83 19.60 7.17
N MET A 423 -22.61 19.85 6.63
CA MET A 423 -21.78 18.80 6.06
C MET A 423 -21.24 17.89 7.17
N THR A 424 -21.27 16.59 6.97
CA THR A 424 -20.69 15.62 7.88
C THR A 424 -19.86 14.59 7.11
N LEU A 425 -18.86 14.04 7.77
CA LEU A 425 -18.17 12.85 7.27
C LEU A 425 -19.05 11.62 7.52
N THR A 426 -19.74 11.15 6.49
CA THR A 426 -20.70 10.04 6.60
C THR A 426 -20.03 8.67 6.49
N GLN A 427 -18.90 8.61 5.80
CA GLN A 427 -18.17 7.36 5.56
C GLN A 427 -16.66 7.59 5.76
N ALA A 428 -16.02 6.71 6.50
CA ALA A 428 -14.58 6.69 6.74
C ALA A 428 -14.11 5.24 6.79
N THR A 429 -13.78 4.68 5.63
CA THR A 429 -13.41 3.27 5.49
C THR A 429 -11.93 3.15 5.13
N HIS A 430 -11.22 2.28 5.83
CA HIS A 430 -9.85 1.89 5.53
C HIS A 430 -9.81 0.45 5.05
N GLY A 431 -9.29 0.22 3.86
CA GLY A 431 -9.03 -1.10 3.30
C GLY A 431 -7.54 -1.38 3.21
N ALA A 432 -7.11 -2.54 3.68
CA ALA A 432 -5.74 -2.99 3.57
C ALA A 432 -5.66 -4.49 3.27
N ARG A 433 -4.61 -4.93 2.59
CA ARG A 433 -4.29 -6.34 2.34
C ARG A 433 -2.80 -6.53 2.31
N VAL A 434 -2.32 -7.58 2.95
CA VAL A 434 -0.93 -8.02 2.95
C VAL A 434 -0.91 -9.52 2.64
N GLN A 435 -0.19 -9.87 1.60
CA GLN A 435 0.05 -11.26 1.20
C GLN A 435 1.54 -11.55 1.26
N ILE A 436 1.92 -12.63 1.92
CA ILE A 436 3.31 -13.07 2.12
C ILE A 436 3.49 -14.48 1.58
N ASP A 437 4.51 -14.62 0.73
CA ASP A 437 4.94 -15.89 0.20
C ASP A 437 6.48 -15.99 0.14
N GLU A 438 7.00 -17.01 -0.55
CA GLU A 438 8.45 -17.29 -0.63
C GLU A 438 9.23 -16.17 -1.32
N GLU A 439 8.59 -15.40 -2.20
CA GLU A 439 9.23 -14.39 -3.05
C GLU A 439 9.23 -13.01 -2.37
N GLY A 440 8.28 -12.77 -1.44
CA GLY A 440 8.19 -11.47 -0.75
C GLY A 440 6.80 -11.11 -0.27
N CYS A 441 6.58 -9.79 -0.18
CA CYS A 441 5.27 -9.18 -0.01
C CYS A 441 4.70 -8.87 -1.39
N VAL A 442 3.70 -9.63 -1.85
CA VAL A 442 3.11 -9.56 -3.22
C VAL A 442 4.19 -9.54 -4.30
N ALA A 443 4.96 -10.63 -4.42
CA ALA A 443 6.19 -10.64 -5.19
C ALA A 443 6.02 -11.07 -6.64
N THR A 444 6.79 -10.39 -7.52
CA THR A 444 7.18 -10.89 -8.84
C THR A 444 8.58 -11.51 -8.72
N ALA A 445 8.71 -12.78 -9.06
CA ALA A 445 9.93 -13.56 -8.90
C ALA A 445 11.15 -12.90 -9.57
N TYR A 446 12.21 -12.71 -8.79
CA TYR A 446 13.54 -12.35 -9.28
C TYR A 446 14.59 -12.98 -8.37
N THR A 447 15.51 -13.76 -8.93
CA THR A 447 16.62 -14.36 -8.18
C THR A 447 17.85 -13.48 -8.34
N PHE A 448 18.29 -12.82 -7.28
CA PHE A 448 19.58 -12.13 -7.18
C PHE A 448 20.52 -12.93 -6.29
N MET A 449 21.69 -13.31 -6.80
CA MET A 449 22.76 -13.92 -6.00
C MET A 449 23.92 -12.93 -5.92
N ASP A 450 24.07 -12.26 -4.80
CA ASP A 450 25.28 -11.49 -4.49
C ASP A 450 26.20 -12.37 -3.61
N VAL A 451 27.40 -12.66 -4.09
CA VAL A 451 28.42 -13.38 -3.35
C VAL A 451 29.36 -12.36 -2.76
N THR A 452 29.14 -11.95 -1.52
CA THR A 452 30.11 -11.13 -0.77
C THR A 452 31.05 -12.04 0.01
N ASP A 453 32.35 -11.86 -0.21
CA ASP A 453 33.42 -12.47 0.58
C ASP A 453 33.57 -11.69 1.90
N GLY A 454 32.65 -11.90 2.84
CA GLY A 454 32.66 -11.38 4.20
C GLY A 454 32.91 -12.53 5.16
N GLY A 455 33.90 -12.37 6.06
CA GLY A 455 34.13 -13.36 7.12
C GLY A 455 32.86 -13.58 7.90
N VAL A 456 32.29 -14.77 7.82
CA VAL A 456 31.06 -15.15 8.51
C VAL A 456 31.38 -15.21 10.01
N ILE A 457 30.89 -14.23 10.76
CA ILE A 457 30.79 -14.35 12.21
C ILE A 457 29.70 -15.39 12.44
N HIS A 458 30.05 -16.53 13.00
CA HIS A 458 29.07 -17.51 13.46
C HIS A 458 28.61 -17.09 14.85
N PRO A 459 27.37 -16.61 15.03
CA PRO A 459 26.81 -16.35 16.36
C PRO A 459 26.84 -17.67 17.17
N GLU A 460 27.22 -17.58 18.45
CA GLU A 460 27.21 -18.75 19.34
C GLU A 460 25.77 -19.18 19.71
N LYS A 461 24.80 -18.24 19.59
CA LYS A 461 23.41 -18.48 19.98
C LYS A 461 22.59 -19.02 18.81
N GLU A 462 21.92 -20.13 19.06
CA GLU A 462 20.91 -20.71 18.16
C GLU A 462 19.51 -20.41 18.70
N ILE A 463 18.58 -20.01 17.82
CA ILE A 463 17.18 -19.70 18.14
C ILE A 463 16.30 -20.46 17.15
N ASP A 464 15.37 -21.26 17.66
CA ASP A 464 14.27 -21.82 16.89
C ASP A 464 13.11 -20.79 16.92
N PHE A 465 12.88 -20.09 15.81
CA PHE A 465 11.80 -19.11 15.68
C PHE A 465 10.68 -19.70 14.82
N ILE A 466 9.78 -20.42 15.48
CA ILE A 466 8.69 -21.17 14.85
C ILE A 466 7.38 -20.44 15.10
N VAL A 467 6.79 -19.87 14.04
CA VAL A 467 5.59 -19.04 14.10
C VAL A 467 4.35 -19.93 13.91
N ASP A 468 4.07 -20.78 14.89
CA ASP A 468 3.00 -21.79 14.87
C ASP A 468 1.73 -21.42 15.64
N HIS A 469 1.65 -20.19 16.12
CA HIS A 469 0.50 -19.64 16.83
C HIS A 469 0.32 -18.14 16.48
N PRO A 470 -0.79 -17.48 16.89
CA PRO A 470 -1.07 -16.09 16.54
C PRO A 470 0.07 -15.14 16.80
N PHE A 471 0.33 -14.25 15.84
CA PHE A 471 1.44 -13.32 15.86
C PHE A 471 1.09 -11.96 15.29
N LEU A 472 1.89 -10.95 15.62
CA LEU A 472 1.84 -9.64 14.97
C LEU A 472 2.91 -9.57 13.86
N PHE A 473 2.62 -8.78 12.83
CA PHE A 473 3.63 -8.37 11.88
C PHE A 473 3.60 -6.86 11.65
N VAL A 474 4.75 -6.31 11.33
CA VAL A 474 4.88 -4.90 10.94
C VAL A 474 5.69 -4.83 9.65
N ILE A 475 5.16 -4.21 8.61
CA ILE A 475 5.92 -3.84 7.43
C ILE A 475 6.37 -2.40 7.59
N TYR A 476 7.69 -2.21 7.60
CA TYR A 476 8.29 -0.89 7.65
C TYR A 476 8.59 -0.39 6.26
N SER A 477 8.19 0.84 6.03
CA SER A 477 8.38 1.56 4.79
C SER A 477 9.86 1.90 4.53
N PRO A 478 10.22 2.39 3.32
CA PRO A 478 11.56 2.88 3.05
C PRO A 478 12.07 3.96 4.00
N SER A 479 11.20 4.73 4.63
CA SER A 479 11.55 5.73 5.64
C SER A 479 11.55 5.19 7.08
N ASN A 480 11.48 3.86 7.24
CA ASN A 480 11.45 3.18 8.54
C ASN A 480 10.21 3.52 9.41
N LEU A 481 9.09 3.88 8.77
CA LEU A 481 7.81 4.09 9.43
C LEU A 481 6.93 2.85 9.30
N PRO A 482 6.09 2.50 10.30
CA PRO A 482 5.10 1.45 10.18
C PRO A 482 4.12 1.73 9.02
N LEU A 483 4.28 1.00 7.92
CA LEU A 483 3.43 1.09 6.74
C LEU A 483 2.18 0.23 6.90
N PHE A 484 2.37 -1.00 7.39
CA PHE A 484 1.30 -1.90 7.79
C PHE A 484 1.62 -2.52 9.14
N VAL A 485 0.60 -2.66 9.98
CA VAL A 485 0.63 -3.45 11.20
C VAL A 485 -0.53 -4.43 11.13
N GLY A 486 -0.29 -5.69 11.45
CA GLY A 486 -1.33 -6.69 11.36
C GLY A 486 -1.21 -7.77 12.43
N ILE A 487 -2.33 -8.45 12.64
CA ILE A 487 -2.45 -9.63 13.48
C ILE A 487 -2.90 -10.81 12.61
N VAL A 488 -2.19 -11.92 12.72
CA VAL A 488 -2.51 -13.17 12.05
C VAL A 488 -2.94 -14.17 13.11
N ASN A 489 -4.23 -14.41 13.20
CA ASN A 489 -4.83 -15.39 14.09
C ASN A 489 -5.00 -16.75 13.42
N GLN A 490 -5.10 -16.74 12.08
CA GLN A 490 -5.23 -17.94 11.28
C GLN A 490 -4.59 -17.69 9.91
N PRO A 491 -3.48 -18.34 9.56
CA PRO A 491 -2.92 -18.33 8.21
C PRO A 491 -3.87 -19.07 7.26
N GLN A 492 -3.94 -18.61 5.99
CA GLN A 492 -4.80 -19.21 4.95
C GLN A 492 -4.01 -20.17 4.07
#